data_35b520c889b0c2963757c3375b4d9310
#
_entry.id   35b520c889b0c2963757c3375b4d9310
#
_cell.length_a   1.000
_cell.length_b   1.000
_cell.length_c   1.000
_cell.angle_alpha   90.00
_cell.angle_beta   90.00
_cell.angle_gamma   90.00
#
_symmetry.space_group_name_H-M   'P 1'
#
loop_
_entity.id
_entity.type
_entity.pdbx_description
1 polymer ?
#
loop_
_entity_poly.entity_id
_entity_poly.type
_entity_poly.pdbx_seq_one_letter_code
_entity_poly.pdbx_strand_id
1 'polypeptide(L)'
;MEGWLAASEATAVIAIDAPLGWPRHMAGSLDGHSAGATIDTPPDAMFRRATDLFVQREIGKTPLDVGADRIARTAHAALRLLGSLRASLGAQIPLAWDPAALDGHAAARSIPPPR
;
A
#
# COMPACT_ATOMS: atom_id res chain seq x y z
N MET A 1 8.18 18.68 0.41
CA MET A 1 8.51 17.38 -0.21
C MET A 1 8.53 17.45 -1.75
N GLU A 2 7.50 17.97 -2.37
CA GLU A 2 7.40 18.05 -3.85
C GLU A 2 8.55 18.85 -4.47
N GLY A 3 8.89 20.02 -3.92
CA GLY A 3 9.98 20.84 -4.44
C GLY A 3 11.34 20.16 -4.36
N TRP A 4 11.59 19.40 -3.30
CA TRP A 4 12.81 18.63 -3.16
C TRP A 4 12.92 17.55 -4.23
N LEU A 5 11.84 16.80 -4.47
CA LEU A 5 11.80 15.76 -5.51
C LEU A 5 11.96 16.35 -6.90
N ALA A 6 11.30 17.47 -7.18
CA ALA A 6 11.41 18.12 -8.48
C ALA A 6 12.81 18.68 -8.77
N ALA A 7 13.54 19.08 -7.72
CA ALA A 7 14.91 19.59 -7.86
C ALA A 7 15.97 18.48 -7.91
N SER A 8 15.63 17.26 -7.56
CA SER A 8 16.57 16.14 -7.53
C SER A 8 16.80 15.58 -8.93
N GLU A 9 18.06 15.50 -9.35
CA GLU A 9 18.46 14.82 -10.60
C GLU A 9 18.76 13.33 -10.37
N ALA A 10 18.93 12.90 -9.12
CA ALA A 10 19.19 11.52 -8.76
C ALA A 10 17.88 10.70 -8.65
N THR A 11 17.98 9.39 -8.82
CA THR A 11 16.89 8.47 -8.51
C THR A 11 16.55 8.55 -7.03
N ALA A 12 15.27 8.67 -6.72
CA ALA A 12 14.80 8.72 -5.35
C ALA A 12 13.72 7.66 -5.09
N VAL A 13 13.72 7.13 -3.87
CA VAL A 13 12.68 6.21 -3.39
C VAL A 13 11.95 6.89 -2.24
N ILE A 14 10.64 6.94 -2.33
CA ILE A 14 9.78 7.47 -1.28
C ILE A 14 9.32 6.28 -0.44
N ALA A 15 9.70 6.26 0.84
CA ALA A 15 9.22 5.26 1.79
C ALA A 15 8.04 5.85 2.57
N ILE A 16 6.91 5.15 2.54
CA ILE A 16 5.67 5.57 3.19
C ILE A 16 5.26 4.50 4.19
N ASP A 17 5.07 4.89 5.44
CA ASP A 17 4.60 3.98 6.48
C ASP A 17 3.07 3.86 6.43
N ALA A 18 2.60 3.29 5.34
CA ALA A 18 1.18 3.05 5.09
C ALA A 18 1.02 1.94 4.05
N PRO A 19 -0.12 1.23 4.07
CA PRO A 19 -0.44 0.34 2.96
C PRO A 19 -0.66 1.13 1.66
N LEU A 20 -0.17 0.58 0.56
CA LEU A 20 -0.35 1.18 -0.77
C LEU A 20 -1.27 0.35 -1.67
N GLY A 21 -2.04 -0.54 -1.08
CA GLY A 21 -2.99 -1.37 -1.80
C GLY A 21 -3.99 -2.02 -0.86
N TRP A 22 -4.97 -2.68 -1.44
CA TRP A 22 -6.08 -3.33 -0.74
C TRP A 22 -6.02 -4.84 -0.92
N PRO A 23 -6.65 -5.63 -0.03
CA PRO A 23 -6.76 -7.07 -0.23
C PRO A 23 -7.42 -7.40 -1.57
N ARG A 24 -6.86 -8.38 -2.25
CA ARG A 24 -7.26 -8.72 -3.63
C ARG A 24 -8.74 -9.06 -3.77
N HIS A 25 -9.30 -9.77 -2.79
CA HIS A 25 -10.67 -10.27 -2.86
C HIS A 25 -11.70 -9.37 -2.17
N MET A 26 -11.27 -8.24 -1.59
CA MET A 26 -12.17 -7.37 -0.83
C MET A 26 -13.22 -6.73 -1.72
N ALA A 27 -12.81 -6.09 -2.80
CA ALA A 27 -13.73 -5.33 -3.66
C ALA A 27 -14.81 -6.23 -4.25
N GLY A 28 -14.42 -7.38 -4.81
CA GLY A 28 -15.38 -8.32 -5.39
C GLY A 28 -16.33 -8.92 -4.37
N SER A 29 -15.85 -9.14 -3.13
CA SER A 29 -16.70 -9.68 -2.06
C SER A 29 -17.73 -8.67 -1.55
N LEU A 30 -17.42 -7.37 -1.64
CA LEU A 30 -18.30 -6.30 -1.17
C LEU A 30 -19.22 -5.77 -2.27
N ASP A 31 -18.92 -6.04 -3.53
CA ASP A 31 -19.72 -5.57 -4.65
C ASP A 31 -21.11 -6.17 -4.60
N GLY A 32 -22.12 -5.32 -4.57
CA GLY A 32 -23.50 -5.74 -4.48
C GLY A 32 -23.91 -6.37 -3.15
N HIS A 33 -23.07 -6.31 -2.12
CA HIS A 33 -23.41 -6.86 -0.81
C HIS A 33 -24.57 -6.10 -0.16
N SER A 34 -25.57 -6.84 0.30
CA SER A 34 -26.71 -6.28 1.05
C SER A 34 -26.51 -6.45 2.55
N ALA A 35 -26.99 -5.47 3.32
CA ALA A 35 -26.90 -5.56 4.78
C ALA A 35 -27.54 -6.85 5.29
N GLY A 36 -26.85 -7.54 6.18
CA GLY A 36 -27.30 -8.81 6.75
C GLY A 36 -26.95 -10.04 5.92
N ALA A 37 -26.50 -9.89 4.68
CA ALA A 37 -26.11 -11.03 3.85
C ALA A 37 -24.74 -11.59 4.30
N THR A 38 -24.59 -12.92 4.19
CA THR A 38 -23.33 -13.59 4.51
C THR A 38 -22.26 -13.26 3.47
N ILE A 39 -21.03 -13.11 3.93
CA ILE A 39 -19.85 -13.01 3.08
C ILE A 39 -19.06 -14.31 3.23
N ASP A 40 -18.97 -15.09 2.16
CA ASP A 40 -18.32 -16.40 2.19
C ASP A 40 -16.79 -16.34 2.04
N THR A 41 -16.26 -15.22 1.57
CA THR A 41 -14.81 -15.03 1.45
C THR A 41 -14.13 -15.15 2.81
N PRO A 42 -13.09 -16.01 2.96
CA PRO A 42 -12.40 -16.15 4.25
C PRO A 42 -11.78 -14.85 4.73
N PRO A 43 -11.67 -14.64 6.06
CA PRO A 43 -11.16 -13.38 6.62
C PRO A 43 -9.78 -12.96 6.08
N ASP A 44 -8.85 -13.89 5.94
CA ASP A 44 -7.52 -13.55 5.44
C ASP A 44 -7.54 -13.07 3.98
N ALA A 45 -8.40 -13.66 3.15
CA ALA A 45 -8.58 -13.21 1.78
C ALA A 45 -9.28 -11.84 1.72
N MET A 46 -10.17 -11.58 2.68
CA MET A 46 -10.94 -10.35 2.78
C MET A 46 -10.10 -9.16 3.26
N PHE A 47 -9.27 -9.37 4.28
CA PHE A 47 -8.67 -8.28 5.07
C PHE A 47 -7.16 -8.21 5.01
N ARG A 48 -6.47 -9.21 4.46
CA ARG A 48 -5.02 -9.25 4.35
C ARG A 48 -4.58 -9.21 2.90
N ARG A 49 -3.58 -8.36 2.64
CA ARG A 49 -2.94 -8.28 1.33
C ARG A 49 -1.90 -9.39 1.18
N ALA A 50 -1.52 -9.69 -0.04
CA ALA A 50 -0.47 -10.68 -0.30
C ALA A 50 0.84 -10.33 0.44
N THR A 51 1.17 -9.04 0.54
CA THR A 51 2.34 -8.57 1.29
C THR A 51 2.23 -8.83 2.78
N ASP A 52 1.03 -8.74 3.37
CA ASP A 52 0.81 -9.03 4.78
C ASP A 52 1.02 -10.51 5.08
N LEU A 53 0.52 -11.38 4.22
CA LEU A 53 0.71 -12.83 4.35
C LEU A 53 2.18 -13.22 4.15
N PHE A 54 2.87 -12.56 3.22
CA PHE A 54 4.30 -12.76 2.99
C PHE A 54 5.11 -12.39 4.25
N VAL A 55 4.85 -11.23 4.85
CA VAL A 55 5.55 -10.77 6.06
C VAL A 55 5.29 -11.74 7.22
N GLN A 56 4.06 -12.20 7.39
CA GLN A 56 3.72 -13.18 8.42
C GLN A 56 4.52 -14.48 8.24
N ARG A 57 4.62 -14.97 7.02
CA ARG A 57 5.31 -16.22 6.69
C ARG A 57 6.83 -16.11 6.89
N GLU A 58 7.42 -14.98 6.45
CA GLU A 58 8.88 -14.82 6.45
C GLU A 58 9.44 -14.33 7.79
N ILE A 59 8.69 -13.51 8.52
CA ILE A 59 9.16 -12.84 9.73
C ILE A 59 8.44 -13.37 10.98
N GLY A 60 7.33 -14.06 10.82
CA GLY A 60 6.54 -14.56 11.93
C GLY A 60 5.68 -13.50 12.62
N LYS A 61 5.57 -12.31 12.04
CA LYS A 61 4.74 -11.22 12.55
C LYS A 61 3.55 -11.00 11.65
N THR A 62 2.39 -10.82 12.27
CA THR A 62 1.15 -10.55 11.56
C THR A 62 0.92 -9.05 11.49
N PRO A 63 1.02 -8.43 10.30
CA PRO A 63 0.61 -7.04 10.13
C PRO A 63 -0.88 -6.86 10.45
N LEU A 64 -1.26 -5.64 10.80
CA LEU A 64 -2.65 -5.31 11.08
C LEU A 64 -3.51 -5.48 9.81
N ASP A 65 -4.72 -5.98 10.00
CA ASP A 65 -5.71 -6.08 8.94
C ASP A 65 -6.09 -4.69 8.40
N VAL A 66 -6.57 -4.64 7.16
CA VAL A 66 -6.99 -3.38 6.55
C VAL A 66 -8.11 -2.70 7.33
N GLY A 67 -8.95 -3.47 8.04
CA GLY A 67 -10.02 -2.96 8.88
C GLY A 67 -9.61 -2.57 10.29
N ALA A 68 -8.34 -2.84 10.68
CA ALA A 68 -7.87 -2.55 12.04
C ALA A 68 -7.56 -1.07 12.19
N ASP A 69 -7.93 -0.50 13.34
CA ASP A 69 -7.66 0.89 13.72
C ASP A 69 -7.93 1.86 12.55
N ARG A 70 -6.93 2.63 12.16
CA ARG A 70 -7.03 3.62 11.07
C ARG A 70 -6.32 3.18 9.79
N ILE A 71 -6.05 1.91 9.62
CA ILE A 71 -5.25 1.39 8.50
C ILE A 71 -5.90 1.76 7.15
N ALA A 72 -7.20 1.59 7.01
CA ALA A 72 -7.91 1.92 5.77
C ALA A 72 -7.82 3.42 5.44
N ARG A 73 -8.01 4.28 6.44
CA ARG A 73 -7.90 5.74 6.25
C ARG A 73 -6.48 6.16 5.93
N THR A 74 -5.50 5.55 6.57
CA THR A 74 -4.07 5.81 6.31
C THR A 74 -3.68 5.38 4.89
N ALA A 75 -4.14 4.20 4.44
CA ALA A 75 -3.94 3.75 3.07
C ALA A 75 -4.56 4.71 2.06
N HIS A 76 -5.78 5.15 2.30
CA HIS A 76 -6.48 6.10 1.44
C HIS A 76 -5.70 7.43 1.33
N ALA A 77 -5.25 7.97 2.48
CA ALA A 77 -4.48 9.21 2.52
C ALA A 77 -3.14 9.06 1.77
N ALA A 78 -2.44 7.94 1.94
CA ALA A 78 -1.18 7.67 1.26
C ALA A 78 -1.35 7.60 -0.26
N LEU A 79 -2.41 6.95 -0.74
CA LEU A 79 -2.71 6.87 -2.16
C LEU A 79 -3.06 8.24 -2.75
N ARG A 80 -3.77 9.07 -2.00
CA ARG A 80 -4.05 10.45 -2.41
C ARG A 80 -2.77 11.28 -2.47
N LEU A 81 -1.87 11.14 -1.50
CA LEU A 81 -0.57 11.80 -1.52
C LEU A 81 0.21 11.42 -2.77
N LEU A 82 0.30 10.15 -3.09
CA LEU A 82 0.97 9.68 -4.32
C LEU A 82 0.33 10.26 -5.58
N GLY A 83 -1.00 10.32 -5.63
CA GLY A 83 -1.71 10.94 -6.74
C GLY A 83 -1.36 12.41 -6.90
N SER A 84 -1.29 13.16 -5.80
CA SER A 84 -0.88 14.56 -5.81
C SER A 84 0.56 14.75 -6.27
N LEU A 85 1.48 13.90 -5.78
CA LEU A 85 2.89 13.95 -6.20
C LEU A 85 3.05 13.65 -7.67
N ARG A 86 2.35 12.64 -8.19
CA ARG A 86 2.37 12.32 -9.63
C ARG A 86 1.89 13.47 -10.47
N ALA A 87 0.80 14.14 -10.05
CA ALA A 87 0.26 15.29 -10.77
C ALA A 87 1.22 16.48 -10.73
N SER A 88 1.78 16.81 -9.56
CA SER A 88 2.71 17.93 -9.39
C SER A 88 4.01 17.75 -10.15
N LEU A 89 4.55 16.55 -10.16
CA LEU A 89 5.82 16.24 -10.82
C LEU A 89 5.64 15.94 -12.32
N GLY A 90 4.41 15.71 -12.78
CA GLY A 90 4.15 15.28 -14.15
C GLY A 90 4.79 13.94 -14.48
N ALA A 91 5.00 13.09 -13.50
CA ALA A 91 5.70 11.83 -13.61
C ALA A 91 4.90 10.68 -13.02
N GLN A 92 5.12 9.48 -13.53
CA GLN A 92 4.64 8.27 -12.91
C GLN A 92 5.59 7.91 -11.76
N ILE A 93 5.02 7.58 -10.60
CA ILE A 93 5.78 7.09 -9.46
C ILE A 93 5.36 5.64 -9.25
N PRO A 94 6.03 4.66 -9.86
CA PRO A 94 5.66 3.25 -9.71
C PRO A 94 6.03 2.74 -8.33
N LEU A 95 5.42 1.63 -7.92
CA LEU A 95 5.83 0.96 -6.69
C LEU A 95 7.22 0.34 -6.88
N ALA A 96 8.06 0.48 -5.86
CA ALA A 96 9.45 0.01 -5.89
C ALA A 96 9.54 -1.46 -5.47
N TRP A 97 9.08 -2.37 -6.33
CA TRP A 97 9.13 -3.81 -6.07
C TRP A 97 10.54 -4.39 -6.23
N ASP A 98 11.32 -3.82 -7.14
CA ASP A 98 12.69 -4.27 -7.44
C ASP A 98 13.62 -3.06 -7.45
N PRO A 99 14.50 -2.93 -6.46
CA PRO A 99 15.44 -1.81 -6.40
C PRO A 99 16.36 -1.71 -7.63
N ALA A 100 16.69 -2.83 -8.25
CA ALA A 100 17.56 -2.85 -9.43
C ALA A 100 16.90 -2.25 -10.69
N ALA A 101 15.57 -2.21 -10.71
CA ALA A 101 14.80 -1.68 -11.85
C ALA A 101 14.39 -0.22 -11.65
N LEU A 102 14.84 0.45 -10.59
CA LEU A 102 14.46 1.83 -10.30
C LEU A 102 15.08 2.79 -11.31
N ASP A 103 14.19 3.59 -11.92
CA ASP A 103 14.57 4.65 -12.85
C ASP A 103 13.68 5.87 -12.52
N GLY A 104 14.29 6.90 -11.92
CA GLY A 104 13.56 8.06 -11.43
C GLY A 104 13.01 7.86 -10.01
N HIS A 105 11.79 8.33 -9.75
CA HIS A 105 11.17 8.26 -8.44
C HIS A 105 10.23 7.06 -8.34
N ALA A 106 10.23 6.40 -7.20
CA ALA A 106 9.35 5.29 -6.92
C ALA A 106 8.88 5.35 -5.46
N ALA A 107 7.86 4.56 -5.14
CA ALA A 107 7.31 4.49 -3.80
C ALA A 107 7.34 3.06 -3.27
N ALA A 108 7.69 2.91 -2.01
CA ALA A 108 7.68 1.64 -1.31
C ALA A 108 7.01 1.81 0.06
N ARG A 109 6.35 0.75 0.50
CA ARG A 109 5.84 0.70 1.87
C ARG A 109 7.01 0.47 2.82
N SER A 110 7.05 1.23 3.90
CA SER A 110 7.95 0.95 5.01
C SER A 110 7.49 -0.31 5.75
N ILE A 111 8.40 -1.23 5.96
CA ILE A 111 8.15 -2.43 6.76
C ILE A 111 8.78 -2.20 8.13
N PRO A 112 8.00 -2.25 9.23
CA PRO A 112 8.57 -2.04 10.56
C PRO A 112 9.60 -3.14 10.90
N PRO A 113 10.66 -2.80 11.65
CA PRO A 113 11.66 -3.78 12.03
C PRO A 113 11.07 -4.89 12.91
N PRO A 114 11.68 -6.07 12.95
CA PRO A 114 11.29 -7.12 13.87
C PRO A 114 11.43 -6.65 15.31
N ARG A 115 10.43 -6.94 16.14
CA ARG A 115 10.46 -6.62 17.56
C ARG A 115 11.09 -7.73 18.37
#